data_b4a68e10efe7888cfe40193e057e10e3
#
_entry.id   b4a68e10efe7888cfe40193e057e10e3
#
_cell.length_a   1.000
_cell.length_b   1.000
_cell.length_c   1.000
_cell.angle_alpha   90.00
_cell.angle_beta   90.00
_cell.angle_gamma   90.00
#
_symmetry.space_group_name_H-M   'P 1'
#
loop_
_entity.id
_entity.type
_entity.pdbx_description
1 polymer ?
#
loop_
_entity_poly.entity_id
_entity_poly.type
_entity_poly.pdbx_seq_one_letter_code
_entity_poly.pdbx_strand_id
1 'polypeptide(L)'
;KEDTRKQTNIALLRKIYNSDHPNFRSTVDESIELIKKITTENLHNYHDQVFGLGSVRIVSVGDVESDNLNSIIKDSFGVLKTQNLSDITKFDTAQKSLKHKETIHIPDKTSSDVYIGQSIGIDQDHKDYIPLMMAVYILGGNFSARLMQTVRDKEGLTYGIGSSILSASYKRDGYWSIWATFSPELIVKGIESTK
;
A
#
# COMPACT_ATOMS: atom_id res chain seq x y z
N LYS A 1 -16.40 -7.78 -4.92
CA LYS A 1 -15.92 -8.49 -6.12
C LYS A 1 -16.04 -7.65 -7.40
N GLU A 2 -16.95 -6.72 -7.46
CA GLU A 2 -17.24 -5.92 -8.66
C GLU A 2 -16.43 -4.60 -8.76
N ASP A 3 -15.57 -4.31 -7.80
CA ASP A 3 -14.67 -3.15 -7.80
C ASP A 3 -13.46 -3.43 -8.70
N THR A 4 -13.47 -2.86 -9.89
CA THR A 4 -12.44 -3.03 -10.92
C THR A 4 -11.07 -2.56 -10.44
N ARG A 5 -11.01 -1.42 -9.77
CA ARG A 5 -9.76 -0.84 -9.24
C ARG A 5 -9.14 -1.73 -8.17
N LYS A 6 -9.95 -2.21 -7.22
CA LYS A 6 -9.48 -3.11 -6.16
C LYS A 6 -8.99 -4.44 -6.72
N GLN A 7 -9.71 -5.05 -7.67
CA GLN A 7 -9.32 -6.30 -8.30
C GLN A 7 -7.99 -6.16 -9.06
N THR A 8 -7.83 -5.10 -9.82
CA THR A 8 -6.60 -4.84 -10.58
C THR A 8 -5.40 -4.57 -9.66
N ASN A 9 -5.59 -3.84 -8.56
CA ASN A 9 -4.53 -3.61 -7.57
C ASN A 9 -4.12 -4.92 -6.87
N ILE A 10 -5.09 -5.75 -6.46
CA ILE A 10 -4.80 -7.07 -5.88
C ILE A 10 -3.99 -7.92 -6.86
N ALA A 11 -4.38 -7.98 -8.13
CA ALA A 11 -3.66 -8.74 -9.15
C ALA A 11 -2.21 -8.25 -9.30
N LEU A 12 -1.99 -6.93 -9.35
CA LEU A 12 -0.65 -6.35 -9.39
C LEU A 12 0.21 -6.79 -8.20
N LEU A 13 -0.30 -6.64 -6.97
CA LEU A 13 0.48 -6.94 -5.76
C LEU A 13 0.80 -8.44 -5.62
N ARG A 14 -0.07 -9.31 -6.09
CA ARG A 14 0.17 -10.76 -6.14
C ARG A 14 1.25 -11.17 -7.16
N LYS A 15 1.52 -10.33 -8.14
CA LYS A 15 2.62 -10.54 -9.10
C LYS A 15 3.94 -9.94 -8.63
N ILE A 16 3.88 -8.90 -7.81
CA ILE A 16 5.08 -8.23 -7.27
C ILE A 16 5.62 -9.00 -6.05
N TYR A 17 4.73 -9.48 -5.17
CA TYR A 17 5.11 -10.02 -3.86
C TYR A 17 4.72 -11.48 -3.70
N ASN A 18 5.54 -12.23 -2.97
CA ASN A 18 5.23 -13.57 -2.49
C ASN A 18 4.16 -13.53 -1.39
N SER A 19 3.51 -14.66 -1.15
CA SER A 19 2.39 -14.78 -0.18
C SER A 19 2.78 -14.49 1.27
N ASP A 20 4.03 -14.62 1.63
CA ASP A 20 4.60 -14.34 2.96
C ASP A 20 5.00 -12.87 3.14
N HIS A 21 5.04 -12.09 2.06
CA HIS A 21 5.40 -10.68 2.14
C HIS A 21 4.22 -9.83 2.64
N PRO A 22 4.42 -8.85 3.56
CA PRO A 22 3.35 -8.02 4.13
C PRO A 22 2.57 -7.20 3.10
N ASN A 23 3.15 -6.91 1.94
CA ASN A 23 2.50 -6.18 0.86
C ASN A 23 1.70 -7.08 -0.09
N PHE A 24 1.80 -8.40 0.04
CA PHE A 24 0.92 -9.33 -0.68
C PHE A 24 -0.55 -9.07 -0.32
N ARG A 25 -1.43 -9.27 -1.26
CA ARG A 25 -2.88 -9.11 -1.05
C ARG A 25 -3.62 -10.39 -1.43
N SER A 26 -4.36 -10.92 -0.47
CA SER A 26 -5.30 -12.00 -0.73
C SER A 26 -6.45 -11.50 -1.61
N THR A 27 -6.99 -12.39 -2.44
CA THR A 27 -8.24 -12.11 -3.14
C THR A 27 -9.38 -11.93 -2.15
N VAL A 28 -10.52 -11.41 -2.62
CA VAL A 28 -11.71 -11.25 -1.76
C VAL A 28 -12.18 -12.61 -1.22
N ASP A 29 -12.17 -13.66 -2.07
CA ASP A 29 -12.59 -15.00 -1.66
C ASP A 29 -11.63 -15.62 -0.64
N GLU A 30 -10.32 -15.54 -0.88
CA GLU A 30 -9.31 -15.98 0.09
C GLU A 30 -9.46 -15.25 1.42
N SER A 31 -9.72 -13.93 1.41
CA SER A 31 -9.92 -13.14 2.63
C SER A 31 -11.16 -13.57 3.39
N ILE A 32 -12.27 -13.86 2.70
CA ILE A 32 -13.49 -14.38 3.32
C ILE A 32 -13.23 -15.72 3.99
N GLU A 33 -12.56 -16.64 3.30
CA GLU A 33 -12.25 -17.96 3.87
C GLU A 33 -11.28 -17.89 5.06
N LEU A 34 -10.32 -16.96 5.04
CA LEU A 34 -9.44 -16.71 6.18
C LEU A 34 -10.22 -16.16 7.38
N ILE A 35 -11.09 -15.17 7.17
CA ILE A 35 -11.89 -14.55 8.23
C ILE A 35 -12.81 -15.57 8.91
N LYS A 36 -13.43 -16.48 8.15
CA LYS A 36 -14.29 -17.53 8.71
C LYS A 36 -13.56 -18.48 9.67
N LYS A 37 -12.24 -18.58 9.56
CA LYS A 37 -11.40 -19.45 10.42
C LYS A 37 -10.90 -18.75 11.68
N ILE A 38 -11.04 -17.43 11.78
CA ILE A 38 -10.60 -16.66 12.94
C ILE A 38 -11.55 -16.91 14.11
N THR A 39 -10.99 -17.32 15.24
CA THR A 39 -11.73 -17.51 16.49
C THR A 39 -11.41 -16.39 17.48
N THR A 40 -12.25 -16.25 18.52
CA THR A 40 -11.98 -15.32 19.64
C THR A 40 -10.64 -15.66 20.31
N GLU A 41 -10.31 -16.93 20.43
CA GLU A 41 -9.02 -17.37 20.98
C GLU A 41 -7.84 -16.89 20.13
N ASN A 42 -7.92 -16.95 18.80
CA ASN A 42 -6.89 -16.41 17.93
C ASN A 42 -6.68 -14.90 18.15
N LEU A 43 -7.77 -14.14 18.36
CA LEU A 43 -7.70 -12.71 18.64
C LEU A 43 -7.06 -12.43 20.00
N HIS A 44 -7.42 -13.17 21.05
CA HIS A 44 -6.80 -13.06 22.37
C HIS A 44 -5.30 -13.37 22.31
N ASN A 45 -4.92 -14.50 21.69
CA ASN A 45 -3.52 -14.89 21.56
C ASN A 45 -2.71 -13.84 20.80
N TYR A 46 -3.25 -13.29 19.71
CA TYR A 46 -2.59 -12.22 18.96
C TYR A 46 -2.46 -10.95 19.80
N HIS A 47 -3.51 -10.54 20.49
CA HIS A 47 -3.49 -9.39 21.39
C HIS A 47 -2.39 -9.55 22.45
N ASP A 48 -2.36 -10.70 23.13
CA ASP A 48 -1.40 -10.97 24.21
C ASP A 48 0.05 -11.05 23.71
N GLN A 49 0.26 -11.39 22.43
CA GLN A 49 1.59 -11.44 21.82
C GLN A 49 2.10 -10.07 21.35
N VAL A 50 1.20 -9.18 20.92
CA VAL A 50 1.57 -7.95 20.22
C VAL A 50 1.40 -6.70 21.09
N PHE A 51 0.38 -6.69 21.98
CA PHE A 51 0.08 -5.53 22.80
C PHE A 51 0.82 -5.59 24.15
N GLY A 52 1.81 -4.72 24.33
CA GLY A 52 2.57 -4.58 25.56
C GLY A 52 3.41 -3.30 25.60
N LEU A 53 3.99 -2.98 26.76
CA LEU A 53 4.73 -1.73 26.96
C LEU A 53 6.09 -1.67 26.25
N GLY A 54 6.61 -2.77 25.74
CA GLY A 54 7.97 -2.85 25.18
C GLY A 54 8.23 -1.96 23.96
N SER A 55 7.18 -1.46 23.29
CA SER A 55 7.30 -0.62 22.08
C SER A 55 6.37 0.58 22.05
N VAL A 56 5.74 0.92 23.18
CA VAL A 56 4.86 2.10 23.22
C VAL A 56 5.70 3.36 23.16
N ARG A 57 5.44 4.20 22.15
CA ARG A 57 5.98 5.56 22.07
C ARG A 57 4.82 6.53 22.01
N ILE A 58 4.78 7.46 22.96
CA ILE A 58 3.76 8.50 23.02
C ILE A 58 4.42 9.83 22.67
N VAL A 59 3.83 10.53 21.70
CA VAL A 59 4.23 11.88 21.31
C VAL A 59 3.03 12.80 21.54
N SER A 60 3.22 13.83 22.33
CA SER A 60 2.20 14.85 22.59
C SER A 60 2.68 16.21 22.13
N VAL A 61 1.82 16.95 21.42
CA VAL A 61 2.08 18.31 20.95
C VAL A 61 0.86 19.17 21.28
N GLY A 62 1.07 20.24 22.07
CA GLY A 62 -0.02 21.14 22.48
C GLY A 62 0.25 21.76 23.85
N ASP A 63 -0.74 22.43 24.39
CA ASP A 63 -0.71 22.98 25.76
C ASP A 63 -0.99 21.84 26.76
N VAL A 64 0.08 21.12 27.12
CA VAL A 64 -0.01 19.90 27.95
C VAL A 64 1.03 19.97 29.07
N GLU A 65 0.56 19.88 30.31
CA GLU A 65 1.41 19.73 31.47
C GLU A 65 2.00 18.32 31.54
N SER A 66 3.33 18.21 31.51
CA SER A 66 4.07 16.94 31.46
C SER A 66 3.72 15.98 32.59
N ASP A 67 3.57 16.48 33.82
CA ASP A 67 3.28 15.64 34.99
C ASP A 67 1.86 15.08 34.95
N ASN A 68 0.90 15.89 34.51
CA ASN A 68 -0.47 15.44 34.32
C ASN A 68 -0.56 14.36 33.18
N LEU A 69 0.13 14.60 32.05
CA LEU A 69 0.18 13.63 30.98
C LEU A 69 0.83 12.30 31.41
N ASN A 70 1.93 12.37 32.15
CA ASN A 70 2.61 11.18 32.67
C ASN A 70 1.73 10.39 33.62
N SER A 71 0.94 11.06 34.49
CA SER A 71 -0.03 10.38 35.35
C SER A 71 -1.11 9.66 34.56
N ILE A 72 -1.72 10.34 33.57
CA ILE A 72 -2.76 9.75 32.71
C ILE A 72 -2.21 8.54 31.94
N ILE A 73 -1.01 8.65 31.39
CA ILE A 73 -0.35 7.55 30.66
C ILE A 73 -0.12 6.37 31.60
N LYS A 74 0.42 6.61 32.79
CA LYS A 74 0.67 5.56 33.78
C LYS A 74 -0.62 4.87 34.22
N ASP A 75 -1.68 5.63 34.47
CA ASP A 75 -2.97 5.10 34.89
C ASP A 75 -3.65 4.29 33.77
N SER A 76 -3.51 4.74 32.52
CA SER A 76 -4.14 4.10 31.36
C SER A 76 -3.38 2.87 30.85
N PHE A 77 -2.05 2.91 30.85
CA PHE A 77 -1.21 1.88 30.22
C PHE A 77 -0.33 1.11 31.22
N GLY A 78 -0.19 1.57 32.46
CA GLY A 78 0.68 0.96 33.45
C GLY A 78 0.35 -0.50 33.83
N VAL A 79 -0.86 -0.95 33.50
CA VAL A 79 -1.30 -2.34 33.70
C VAL A 79 -0.88 -3.29 32.57
N LEU A 80 -0.40 -2.75 31.45
CA LEU A 80 0.05 -3.56 30.32
C LEU A 80 1.36 -4.27 30.68
N LYS A 81 1.46 -5.54 30.32
CA LYS A 81 2.69 -6.32 30.50
C LYS A 81 3.79 -5.79 29.58
N THR A 82 5.01 -5.73 30.09
CA THR A 82 6.18 -5.48 29.24
C THR A 82 6.41 -6.70 28.36
N GLN A 83 6.40 -6.50 27.07
CA GLN A 83 6.73 -7.56 26.11
C GLN A 83 7.99 -7.15 25.34
N ASN A 84 8.91 -8.09 25.19
CA ASN A 84 10.01 -7.96 24.25
C ASN A 84 9.46 -8.25 22.86
N LEU A 85 9.09 -7.21 22.12
CA LEU A 85 8.80 -7.38 20.70
C LEU A 85 10.09 -7.81 20.00
N SER A 86 10.00 -8.90 19.25
CA SER A 86 11.06 -9.30 18.36
C SER A 86 11.39 -8.14 17.40
N ASP A 87 12.67 -7.98 17.07
CA ASP A 87 13.09 -7.03 16.04
C ASP A 87 12.24 -7.21 14.78
N ILE A 88 11.87 -6.07 14.16
CA ILE A 88 11.14 -6.08 12.90
C ILE A 88 11.98 -6.88 11.89
N THR A 89 11.44 -8.02 11.46
CA THR A 89 12.10 -8.87 10.48
C THR A 89 12.22 -8.10 9.15
N LYS A 90 13.41 -8.11 8.57
CA LYS A 90 13.58 -7.63 7.20
C LYS A 90 12.94 -8.64 6.28
N PHE A 91 11.99 -8.20 5.48
CA PHE A 91 11.40 -9.04 4.45
C PHE A 91 12.28 -9.02 3.20
N ASP A 92 12.42 -10.17 2.55
CA ASP A 92 13.09 -10.22 1.28
C ASP A 92 12.37 -9.32 0.28
N THR A 93 13.16 -8.61 -0.50
CA THR A 93 12.62 -7.78 -1.58
C THR A 93 11.81 -8.64 -2.54
N ALA A 94 10.80 -8.04 -3.13
CA ALA A 94 9.95 -8.69 -4.13
C ALA A 94 10.77 -9.47 -5.17
N GLN A 95 10.23 -10.57 -5.63
CA GLN A 95 10.83 -11.30 -6.75
C GLN A 95 11.06 -10.35 -7.92
N LYS A 96 12.18 -10.54 -8.64
CA LYS A 96 12.44 -9.81 -9.89
C LYS A 96 11.22 -9.96 -10.78
N SER A 97 10.49 -8.87 -11.01
CA SER A 97 9.27 -8.89 -11.79
C SER A 97 9.62 -9.28 -13.22
N LEU A 98 9.20 -10.45 -13.62
CA LEU A 98 9.10 -10.80 -15.03
C LEU A 98 8.05 -9.87 -15.64
N LYS A 99 8.30 -9.38 -16.86
CA LYS A 99 7.28 -8.61 -17.60
C LYS A 99 6.00 -9.45 -17.67
N HIS A 100 4.97 -8.99 -16.98
CA HIS A 100 3.68 -9.68 -16.92
C HIS A 100 2.57 -8.74 -17.35
N LYS A 101 1.60 -9.27 -18.08
CA LYS A 101 0.36 -8.58 -18.46
C LYS A 101 -0.79 -9.52 -18.16
N GLU A 102 -1.78 -9.03 -17.43
CA GLU A 102 -2.99 -9.76 -17.08
C GLU A 102 -4.21 -8.89 -17.37
N THR A 103 -5.30 -9.50 -17.79
CA THR A 103 -6.59 -8.86 -18.01
C THR A 103 -7.63 -9.61 -17.21
N ILE A 104 -8.35 -8.89 -16.35
CA ILE A 104 -9.46 -9.41 -15.55
C ILE A 104 -10.75 -8.87 -16.16
N HIS A 105 -11.59 -9.75 -16.66
CA HIS A 105 -12.89 -9.36 -17.22
C HIS A 105 -13.94 -9.32 -16.10
N ILE A 106 -14.58 -8.16 -15.94
CA ILE A 106 -15.72 -7.97 -15.06
C ILE A 106 -16.88 -7.48 -15.94
N PRO A 107 -17.98 -8.26 -16.06
CA PRO A 107 -19.11 -7.89 -16.91
C PRO A 107 -19.73 -6.55 -16.53
N ASP A 108 -20.40 -5.93 -17.48
CA ASP A 108 -21.26 -4.74 -17.31
C ASP A 108 -20.54 -3.51 -16.73
N LYS A 109 -19.22 -3.38 -16.98
CA LYS A 109 -18.45 -2.19 -16.61
C LYS A 109 -18.27 -1.26 -17.81
N THR A 110 -18.53 0.01 -17.58
CA THR A 110 -18.39 1.10 -18.58
C THR A 110 -16.98 1.68 -18.61
N SER A 111 -16.13 1.28 -17.68
CA SER A 111 -14.74 1.74 -17.58
C SER A 111 -13.80 0.58 -17.21
N SER A 112 -12.53 0.76 -17.56
CA SER A 112 -11.46 -0.19 -17.28
C SER A 112 -10.41 0.47 -16.40
N ASP A 113 -10.11 -0.12 -15.25
CA ASP A 113 -9.01 0.32 -14.40
C ASP A 113 -7.72 -0.40 -14.79
N VAL A 114 -6.65 0.34 -14.90
CA VAL A 114 -5.31 -0.14 -15.24
C VAL A 114 -4.36 0.15 -14.10
N TYR A 115 -3.55 -0.83 -13.73
CA TYR A 115 -2.39 -0.65 -12.86
C TYR A 115 -1.14 -1.12 -13.58
N ILE A 116 -0.11 -0.27 -13.55
CA ILE A 116 1.24 -0.58 -14.01
C ILE A 116 2.15 -0.37 -12.81
N GLY A 117 3.03 -1.32 -12.50
CA GLY A 117 3.88 -1.14 -11.34
C GLY A 117 4.93 -2.23 -11.15
N GLN A 118 5.80 -1.98 -10.18
CA GLN A 118 6.87 -2.89 -9.80
C GLN A 118 7.32 -2.61 -8.36
N SER A 119 8.04 -3.56 -7.73
CA SER A 119 8.79 -3.28 -6.51
C SER A 119 9.84 -2.20 -6.76
N ILE A 120 10.05 -1.34 -5.77
CA ILE A 120 11.16 -0.37 -5.81
C ILE A 120 12.46 -0.94 -5.23
N GLY A 121 12.42 -2.07 -4.52
CA GLY A 121 13.58 -2.77 -3.97
C GLY A 121 14.32 -2.01 -2.86
N ILE A 122 13.75 -0.92 -2.37
CA ILE A 122 14.31 -0.09 -1.29
C ILE A 122 13.26 0.25 -0.24
N ASP A 123 13.68 0.43 0.99
CA ASP A 123 12.86 0.89 2.11
C ASP A 123 12.95 2.42 2.29
N GLN A 124 12.26 2.95 3.31
CA GLN A 124 12.23 4.39 3.56
C GLN A 124 13.55 4.97 4.05
N ASP A 125 14.45 4.15 4.62
CA ASP A 125 15.74 4.60 5.13
C ASP A 125 16.84 4.62 4.05
N HIS A 126 16.52 4.10 2.85
CA HIS A 126 17.47 4.11 1.75
C HIS A 126 17.74 5.53 1.24
N LYS A 127 19.00 5.85 0.99
CA LYS A 127 19.44 7.19 0.54
C LYS A 127 18.71 7.72 -0.69
N ASP A 128 18.28 6.85 -1.58
CA ASP A 128 17.61 7.19 -2.84
C ASP A 128 16.08 7.22 -2.71
N TYR A 129 15.52 6.94 -1.51
CA TYR A 129 14.06 6.91 -1.32
C TYR A 129 13.42 8.29 -1.57
N ILE A 130 13.95 9.35 -0.98
CA ILE A 130 13.42 10.72 -1.15
C ILE A 130 13.58 11.20 -2.60
N PRO A 131 14.75 11.08 -3.25
CA PRO A 131 14.87 11.40 -4.68
C PRO A 131 13.87 10.65 -5.57
N LEU A 132 13.68 9.34 -5.32
CA LEU A 132 12.71 8.53 -6.06
C LEU A 132 11.26 9.00 -5.83
N MET A 133 10.90 9.30 -4.57
CA MET A 133 9.59 9.83 -4.21
C MET A 133 9.31 11.16 -4.94
N MET A 134 10.28 12.05 -5.00
CA MET A 134 10.17 13.33 -5.72
C MET A 134 9.99 13.10 -7.23
N ALA A 135 10.74 12.20 -7.83
CA ALA A 135 10.61 11.87 -9.26
C ALA A 135 9.21 11.30 -9.58
N VAL A 136 8.70 10.40 -8.75
CA VAL A 136 7.36 9.81 -8.89
C VAL A 136 6.26 10.85 -8.67
N TYR A 137 6.47 11.79 -7.74
CA TYR A 137 5.54 12.90 -7.51
C TYR A 137 5.44 13.85 -8.74
N ILE A 138 6.57 14.17 -9.37
CA ILE A 138 6.61 14.96 -10.61
C ILE A 138 5.92 14.21 -11.76
N LEU A 139 6.08 12.88 -11.82
CA LEU A 139 5.46 12.06 -12.84
C LEU A 139 3.93 12.05 -12.74
N GLY A 140 3.36 11.81 -11.55
CA GLY A 140 1.92 11.61 -11.42
C GLY A 140 1.35 11.86 -10.03
N GLY A 141 2.06 12.56 -9.14
CA GLY A 141 1.68 12.73 -7.75
C GLY A 141 0.61 13.79 -7.47
N ASN A 142 0.26 14.62 -8.45
CA ASN A 142 -0.73 15.71 -8.30
C ASN A 142 -1.39 16.10 -9.64
N PHE A 143 -2.34 17.02 -9.60
CA PHE A 143 -3.08 17.47 -10.79
C PHE A 143 -2.23 18.21 -11.83
N SER A 144 -1.11 18.81 -11.43
CA SER A 144 -0.17 19.47 -12.35
C SER A 144 0.97 18.56 -12.80
N ALA A 145 0.92 17.27 -12.44
CA ALA A 145 1.94 16.31 -12.79
C ALA A 145 1.89 15.92 -14.28
N ARG A 146 3.01 15.40 -14.81
CA ARG A 146 3.18 15.09 -16.24
C ARG A 146 2.08 14.18 -16.80
N LEU A 147 1.75 13.09 -16.11
CA LEU A 147 0.71 12.16 -16.56
C LEU A 147 -0.66 12.82 -16.66
N MET A 148 -1.03 13.65 -15.68
CA MET A 148 -2.29 14.39 -15.71
C MET A 148 -2.33 15.36 -16.87
N GLN A 149 -1.29 16.18 -17.05
CA GLN A 149 -1.22 17.14 -18.13
C GLN A 149 -1.23 16.51 -19.53
N THR A 150 -0.56 15.35 -19.68
CA THR A 150 -0.46 14.70 -20.99
C THR A 150 -1.69 13.83 -21.26
N VAL A 151 -1.92 12.79 -20.46
CA VAL A 151 -2.90 11.75 -20.77
C VAL A 151 -4.35 12.23 -20.56
N ARG A 152 -4.57 13.10 -19.56
CA ARG A 152 -5.88 13.66 -19.27
C ARG A 152 -6.13 14.96 -20.00
N ASP A 153 -5.33 16.01 -19.71
CA ASP A 153 -5.69 17.37 -20.12
C ASP A 153 -5.42 17.61 -21.62
N LYS A 154 -4.29 17.13 -22.14
CA LYS A 154 -3.89 17.32 -23.53
C LYS A 154 -4.54 16.32 -24.49
N GLU A 155 -4.57 15.04 -24.10
CA GLU A 155 -5.03 13.95 -24.97
C GLU A 155 -6.46 13.49 -24.69
N GLY A 156 -7.04 13.84 -23.54
CA GLY A 156 -8.42 13.51 -23.18
C GLY A 156 -8.70 12.01 -23.04
N LEU A 157 -7.67 11.19 -22.75
CA LEU A 157 -7.80 9.75 -22.77
C LEU A 157 -8.36 9.17 -21.47
N THR A 158 -8.25 9.90 -20.36
CA THR A 158 -8.69 9.46 -19.03
C THR A 158 -9.31 10.57 -18.23
N TYR A 159 -10.22 10.25 -17.32
CA TYR A 159 -10.67 11.17 -16.28
C TYR A 159 -9.65 11.34 -15.15
N GLY A 160 -8.87 10.30 -14.87
CA GLY A 160 -7.88 10.33 -13.82
C GLY A 160 -6.78 9.33 -14.00
N ILE A 161 -5.55 9.80 -13.76
CA ILE A 161 -4.32 9.02 -13.78
C ILE A 161 -3.41 9.54 -12.69
N GLY A 162 -2.64 8.67 -12.07
CA GLY A 162 -1.68 9.09 -11.04
C GLY A 162 -0.57 8.09 -10.86
N SER A 163 0.50 8.54 -10.22
CA SER A 163 1.67 7.72 -9.90
C SER A 163 2.08 7.92 -8.45
N SER A 164 2.43 6.84 -7.77
CA SER A 164 2.82 6.89 -6.35
C SER A 164 3.75 5.75 -5.96
N ILE A 165 4.53 5.96 -4.89
CA ILE A 165 5.20 4.90 -4.14
C ILE A 165 4.32 4.59 -2.94
N LEU A 166 4.04 3.31 -2.73
CA LEU A 166 3.15 2.82 -1.68
C LEU A 166 3.83 1.71 -0.87
N SER A 167 3.40 1.60 0.38
CA SER A 167 3.77 0.51 1.30
C SER A 167 5.25 0.35 1.63
N ALA A 168 6.11 1.31 1.27
CA ALA A 168 7.47 1.37 1.79
C ALA A 168 7.44 1.72 3.29
N SER A 169 8.25 1.05 4.09
CA SER A 169 8.41 1.35 5.52
C SER A 169 9.77 0.88 6.01
N TYR A 170 10.08 1.07 7.29
CA TYR A 170 11.31 0.58 7.90
C TYR A 170 11.51 -0.93 7.65
N LYS A 171 12.67 -1.31 7.13
CA LYS A 171 13.06 -2.69 6.75
C LYS A 171 12.11 -3.39 5.77
N ARG A 172 11.28 -2.66 5.05
CA ARG A 172 10.33 -3.22 4.07
C ARG A 172 10.29 -2.36 2.83
N ASP A 173 10.56 -2.97 1.67
CA ASP A 173 10.44 -2.30 0.38
C ASP A 173 8.99 -1.95 0.06
N GLY A 174 8.83 -0.91 -0.75
CA GLY A 174 7.55 -0.54 -1.30
C GLY A 174 7.41 -0.93 -2.77
N TYR A 175 6.33 -0.48 -3.36
CA TYR A 175 6.13 -0.58 -4.80
C TYR A 175 5.78 0.78 -5.40
N TRP A 176 6.24 0.98 -6.61
CA TRP A 176 5.79 2.07 -7.47
C TRP A 176 4.64 1.58 -8.32
N SER A 177 3.63 2.44 -8.49
CA SER A 177 2.54 2.16 -9.40
C SER A 177 2.03 3.41 -10.10
N ILE A 178 1.55 3.22 -11.33
CA ILE A 178 0.65 4.12 -12.03
C ILE A 178 -0.73 3.48 -12.02
N TRP A 179 -1.75 4.26 -11.70
CA TRP A 179 -3.15 3.88 -11.86
C TRP A 179 -3.83 4.82 -12.84
N ALA A 180 -4.75 4.29 -13.64
CA ALA A 180 -5.58 5.07 -14.54
C ALA A 180 -6.92 4.39 -14.78
N THR A 181 -7.96 5.18 -15.11
CA THR A 181 -9.27 4.68 -15.49
C THR A 181 -9.56 5.15 -16.92
N PHE A 182 -9.74 4.21 -17.83
CA PHE A 182 -10.03 4.48 -19.25
C PHE A 182 -11.43 3.98 -19.63
N SER A 183 -12.03 4.57 -20.66
CA SER A 183 -13.11 3.91 -21.37
C SER A 183 -12.55 2.72 -22.18
N PRO A 184 -13.33 1.66 -22.40
CA PRO A 184 -12.82 0.43 -23.06
C PRO A 184 -12.18 0.69 -24.43
N GLU A 185 -12.70 1.62 -25.21
CA GLU A 185 -12.20 1.98 -26.54
C GLU A 185 -10.87 2.76 -26.49
N LEU A 186 -10.56 3.44 -25.38
CA LEU A 186 -9.34 4.25 -25.22
C LEU A 186 -8.22 3.53 -24.46
N ILE A 187 -8.45 2.34 -23.92
CA ILE A 187 -7.50 1.65 -23.04
C ILE A 187 -6.13 1.40 -23.71
N VAL A 188 -6.12 0.98 -24.97
CA VAL A 188 -4.86 0.69 -25.68
C VAL A 188 -4.05 1.97 -25.85
N LYS A 189 -4.69 3.03 -26.38
CA LYS A 189 -4.05 4.32 -26.59
C LYS A 189 -3.63 4.94 -25.26
N GLY A 190 -4.45 4.82 -24.22
CA GLY A 190 -4.16 5.30 -22.89
C GLY A 190 -2.94 4.64 -22.26
N ILE A 191 -2.81 3.32 -22.38
CA ILE A 191 -1.63 2.58 -21.90
C ILE A 191 -0.37 3.00 -22.68
N GLU A 192 -0.46 3.21 -23.98
CA GLU A 192 0.68 3.66 -24.80
C GLU A 192 1.13 5.07 -24.41
N SER A 193 0.21 5.98 -24.21
CA SER A 193 0.52 7.35 -23.77
C SER A 193 1.10 7.42 -22.34
N THR A 194 0.88 6.38 -21.53
CA THR A 194 1.37 6.30 -20.15
C THR A 194 2.84 5.82 -20.07
N LYS A 195 3.37 5.22 -21.12
CA LYS A 195 4.76 4.69 -21.18
C LYS A 195 5.79 5.79 -21.49
#